data_f35c64f346d320901bc6b98dbcf9f82c
#
_entry.id   f35c64f346d320901bc6b98dbcf9f82c
#
_cell.length_a   1.000
_cell.length_b   1.000
_cell.length_c   1.000
_cell.angle_alpha   90.00
_cell.angle_beta   90.00
_cell.angle_gamma   90.00
#
_symmetry.space_group_name_H-M   'P 1'
#
loop_
_entity.id
_entity.type
_entity.pdbx_description
1 polymer ?
#
loop_
_entity_poly.entity_id
_entity_poly.type
_entity_poly.pdbx_seq_one_letter_code
_entity_poly.pdbx_strand_id
1 'polypeptide(L)'
;CLTQGVIGSGLRYSPLPTSSYFERYSELTDILSERLDLMSNLHLLDSTGRLTFGELQSALFRNFILSGDAFLIRKKVGNQSSWRLVEERCCFTPEWMISDPENPFIARTDTGHLVVDGVELSKSLRPIAYWFTFTPDKCATKDDWVRIPVYDRRGFPIVLHASMIDRGDQYRGLPLLSPLIETLWTTLCYAQAETQGAL
;
A
#
# COMPACT_ATOMS: atom_id res chain seq x y z
N CYS A 1 17.62 12.46 3.05
CA CYS A 1 16.74 11.43 2.48
C CYS A 1 15.31 11.97 2.34
N LEU A 2 14.63 11.73 1.20
CA LEU A 2 13.25 12.20 0.93
C LEU A 2 12.29 11.78 2.04
N THR A 3 12.36 10.54 2.49
CA THR A 3 11.51 10.00 3.56
C THR A 3 11.65 10.82 4.84
N GLN A 4 12.87 11.18 5.22
CA GLN A 4 13.14 11.95 6.43
C GLN A 4 12.69 13.41 6.30
N GLY A 5 12.71 13.98 5.09
CA GLY A 5 12.22 15.33 4.83
C GLY A 5 10.70 15.44 4.82
N VAL A 6 9.99 14.38 4.43
CA VAL A 6 8.52 14.39 4.31
C VAL A 6 7.84 13.81 5.56
N ILE A 7 8.29 12.66 6.04
CA ILE A 7 7.67 11.98 7.19
C ILE A 7 8.30 12.39 8.51
N GLY A 8 9.63 12.67 8.53
CA GLY A 8 10.36 13.01 9.75
C GLY A 8 10.24 11.92 10.81
N SER A 9 9.76 12.31 12.00
CA SER A 9 9.46 11.39 13.12
C SER A 9 8.10 10.68 13.00
N GLY A 10 7.37 10.90 11.92
CA GLY A 10 6.01 10.41 11.68
C GLY A 10 4.95 11.48 11.98
N LEU A 11 3.80 11.32 11.31
CA LEU A 11 2.63 12.14 11.57
C LEU A 11 2.02 11.72 12.90
N ARG A 12 1.66 12.67 13.73
CA ARG A 12 1.00 12.44 15.01
C ARG A 12 -0.47 12.81 14.93
N TYR A 13 -1.30 12.07 15.64
CA TYR A 13 -2.69 12.43 15.82
C TYR A 13 -2.84 13.44 16.97
N SER A 14 -3.57 14.52 16.71
CA SER A 14 -4.03 15.42 17.76
C SER A 14 -5.56 15.47 17.67
N PRO A 15 -6.30 14.83 18.58
CA PRO A 15 -7.75 14.91 18.61
C PRO A 15 -8.16 16.34 18.98
N LEU A 16 -8.83 17.03 18.06
CA LEU A 16 -9.40 18.36 18.30
C LEU A 16 -10.92 18.25 18.43
N PRO A 17 -11.50 18.74 19.50
CA PRO A 17 -12.96 18.79 19.64
C PRO A 17 -13.53 19.76 18.59
N THR A 18 -14.42 19.26 17.74
CA THR A 18 -15.01 20.04 16.64
C THR A 18 -16.35 20.70 17.01
N SER A 19 -16.86 20.45 18.21
CA SER A 19 -18.09 21.08 18.68
C SER A 19 -18.01 21.43 20.15
N SER A 20 -18.74 22.47 20.57
CA SER A 20 -18.89 22.88 21.98
C SER A 20 -19.37 21.77 22.91
N TYR A 21 -19.93 20.69 22.36
CA TYR A 21 -20.33 19.50 23.10
C TYR A 21 -19.11 18.73 23.61
N PHE A 22 -18.02 18.70 22.86
CA PHE A 22 -16.76 18.04 23.22
C PHE A 22 -15.85 18.88 24.10
N GLU A 23 -16.00 20.20 24.13
CA GLU A 23 -15.25 21.07 25.05
C GLU A 23 -15.51 20.74 26.53
N ARG A 24 -16.69 20.14 26.81
CA ARG A 24 -17.03 19.64 28.15
C ARG A 24 -16.33 18.33 28.54
N TYR A 25 -15.67 17.68 27.58
CA TYR A 25 -15.02 16.39 27.76
C TYR A 25 -13.53 16.48 27.47
N SER A 26 -12.85 17.48 28.03
CA SER A 26 -11.38 17.59 27.94
C SER A 26 -10.67 16.31 28.38
N GLU A 27 -11.19 15.65 29.41
CA GLU A 27 -10.70 14.36 29.88
C GLU A 27 -10.74 13.26 28.80
N LEU A 28 -11.76 13.24 27.93
CA LEU A 28 -11.84 12.29 26.82
C LEU A 28 -10.76 12.55 25.76
N THR A 29 -10.46 13.82 25.51
CA THR A 29 -9.41 14.22 24.56
C THR A 29 -8.03 13.79 25.08
N ASP A 30 -7.79 13.96 26.37
CA ASP A 30 -6.54 13.55 27.01
C ASP A 30 -6.37 12.02 27.00
N ILE A 31 -7.42 11.28 27.37
CA ILE A 31 -7.44 9.80 27.31
C ILE A 31 -7.22 9.29 25.89
N LEU A 32 -7.84 9.92 24.89
CA LEU A 32 -7.66 9.55 23.48
C LEU A 32 -6.24 9.83 23.00
N SER A 33 -5.67 10.98 23.39
CA SER A 33 -4.30 11.35 23.05
C SER A 33 -3.30 10.37 23.66
N GLU A 34 -3.44 10.06 24.94
CA GLU A 34 -2.59 9.09 25.63
C GLU A 34 -2.69 7.68 24.99
N ARG A 35 -3.89 7.21 24.67
CA ARG A 35 -4.07 5.93 23.99
C ARG A 35 -3.45 5.91 22.60
N LEU A 36 -3.61 6.98 21.83
CA LEU A 36 -3.02 7.09 20.49
C LEU A 36 -1.49 7.12 20.57
N ASP A 37 -0.92 7.83 21.53
CA ASP A 37 0.52 7.86 21.78
C ASP A 37 1.05 6.47 22.17
N LEU A 38 0.37 5.76 23.06
CA LEU A 38 0.73 4.40 23.44
C LEU A 38 0.66 3.45 22.23
N MET A 39 -0.42 3.50 21.46
CA MET A 39 -0.57 2.66 20.26
C MET A 39 0.50 2.98 19.21
N SER A 40 0.89 4.24 19.08
CA SER A 40 1.89 4.69 18.11
C SER A 40 3.30 4.24 18.47
N ASN A 41 3.61 4.17 19.76
CA ASN A 41 4.96 3.86 20.26
C ASN A 41 5.20 2.36 20.50
N LEU A 42 4.15 1.57 20.75
CA LEU A 42 4.25 0.18 21.19
C LEU A 42 4.16 -0.87 20.08
N HIS A 43 4.44 -0.52 18.83
CA HIS A 43 4.34 -1.46 17.69
C HIS A 43 2.97 -2.15 17.54
N LEU A 44 1.93 -1.66 18.22
CA LEU A 44 0.60 -2.28 18.23
C LEU A 44 -0.16 -2.09 16.93
N LEU A 45 0.20 -1.06 16.18
CA LEU A 45 -0.44 -0.75 14.88
C LEU A 45 0.13 -1.58 13.73
N ASP A 46 1.34 -2.10 13.85
CA ASP A 46 1.89 -3.06 12.90
C ASP A 46 1.49 -4.49 13.26
N SER A 47 0.86 -5.19 12.33
CA SER A 47 0.44 -6.59 12.54
C SER A 47 1.60 -7.57 12.70
N THR A 48 2.81 -7.17 12.32
CA THR A 48 4.04 -7.95 12.50
C THR A 48 4.74 -7.62 13.82
N GLY A 49 4.31 -6.57 14.52
CA GLY A 49 4.87 -6.14 15.80
C GLY A 49 6.29 -5.61 15.72
N ARG A 50 6.79 -5.25 14.52
CA ARG A 50 8.18 -4.83 14.31
C ARG A 50 8.35 -3.32 14.16
N LEU A 51 7.30 -2.63 13.68
CA LEU A 51 7.37 -1.22 13.34
C LEU A 51 6.49 -0.39 14.29
N THR A 52 7.01 0.72 14.74
CA THR A 52 6.23 1.80 15.34
C THR A 52 5.35 2.46 14.26
N PHE A 53 4.39 3.27 14.65
CA PHE A 53 3.54 3.96 13.69
C PHE A 53 4.33 4.89 12.76
N GLY A 54 5.33 5.62 13.26
CA GLY A 54 6.20 6.47 12.44
C GLY A 54 7.06 5.67 11.46
N GLU A 55 7.58 4.52 11.88
CA GLU A 55 8.34 3.62 11.00
C GLU A 55 7.44 2.98 9.94
N LEU A 56 6.20 2.62 10.28
CA LEU A 56 5.21 2.11 9.34
C LEU A 56 4.88 3.15 8.26
N GLN A 57 4.67 4.41 8.66
CA GLN A 57 4.46 5.53 7.72
C GLN A 57 5.67 5.74 6.82
N SER A 58 6.87 5.69 7.37
CA SER A 58 8.13 5.83 6.62
C SER A 58 8.33 4.69 5.62
N ALA A 59 8.00 3.47 6.02
CA ALA A 59 8.07 2.30 5.13
C ALA A 59 7.00 2.36 4.03
N LEU A 60 5.77 2.76 4.37
CA LEU A 60 4.70 2.98 3.39
C LEU A 60 5.10 4.03 2.35
N PHE A 61 5.60 5.18 2.79
CA PHE A 61 6.04 6.26 1.90
C PHE A 61 7.20 5.83 1.01
N ARG A 62 8.15 5.05 1.55
CA ARG A 62 9.27 4.52 0.77
C ARG A 62 8.79 3.58 -0.34
N ASN A 63 7.89 2.64 -0.04
CA ASN A 63 7.30 1.76 -1.04
C ASN A 63 6.55 2.57 -2.10
N PHE A 64 5.74 3.54 -1.69
CA PHE A 64 5.02 4.44 -2.59
C PHE A 64 5.96 5.16 -3.57
N ILE A 65 7.10 5.70 -3.11
CA ILE A 65 8.05 6.40 -3.98
C ILE A 65 8.80 5.43 -4.92
N LEU A 66 9.20 4.26 -4.40
CA LEU A 66 10.03 3.31 -5.15
C LEU A 66 9.24 2.51 -6.18
N SER A 67 8.04 2.10 -5.80
CA SER A 67 7.21 1.18 -6.60
C SER A 67 5.99 1.85 -7.22
N GLY A 68 5.67 3.08 -6.79
CA GLY A 68 4.44 3.79 -7.19
C GLY A 68 3.20 3.36 -6.41
N ASP A 69 3.26 2.20 -5.77
CA ASP A 69 2.18 1.60 -4.99
C ASP A 69 2.65 1.18 -3.60
N ALA A 70 1.73 1.25 -2.64
CA ALA A 70 1.91 0.64 -1.33
C ALA A 70 0.55 0.24 -0.76
N PHE A 71 0.48 -0.92 -0.11
CA PHE A 71 -0.75 -1.46 0.45
C PHE A 71 -0.64 -1.60 1.96
N LEU A 72 -1.68 -1.17 2.67
CA LEU A 72 -1.89 -1.51 4.07
C LEU A 72 -3.13 -2.38 4.19
N ILE A 73 -2.98 -3.58 4.72
CA ILE A 73 -4.08 -4.52 4.94
C ILE A 73 -4.39 -4.54 6.43
N ARG A 74 -5.64 -4.22 6.77
CA ARG A 74 -6.12 -4.30 8.15
C ARG A 74 -6.26 -5.75 8.59
N LYS A 75 -5.59 -6.09 9.66
CA LYS A 75 -5.74 -7.35 10.39
C LYS A 75 -6.48 -7.09 11.68
N LYS A 76 -7.47 -7.93 11.97
CA LYS A 76 -8.20 -7.88 13.23
C LYS A 76 -7.85 -9.11 14.05
N VAL A 77 -7.31 -8.88 15.25
CA VAL A 77 -7.01 -9.94 16.23
C VAL A 77 -7.79 -9.61 17.51
N GLY A 78 -8.84 -10.39 17.78
CA GLY A 78 -9.75 -10.07 18.87
C GLY A 78 -10.44 -8.71 18.68
N ASN A 79 -10.25 -7.81 19.62
CA ASN A 79 -10.83 -6.46 19.58
C ASN A 79 -9.85 -5.38 19.07
N GLN A 80 -8.60 -5.76 18.76
CA GLN A 80 -7.57 -4.87 18.22
C GLN A 80 -7.51 -4.95 16.70
N SER A 81 -7.31 -3.81 16.08
CA SER A 81 -7.02 -3.69 14.64
C SER A 81 -5.58 -3.25 14.46
N SER A 82 -4.83 -3.99 13.65
CA SER A 82 -3.48 -3.66 13.25
C SER A 82 -3.38 -3.66 11.73
N TRP A 83 -2.30 -3.12 11.19
CA TRP A 83 -2.09 -2.97 9.76
C TRP A 83 -0.85 -3.76 9.33
N ARG A 84 -0.97 -4.45 8.22
CA ARG A 84 0.15 -5.11 7.56
C ARG A 84 0.53 -4.33 6.33
N LEU A 85 1.76 -3.85 6.28
CA LEU A 85 2.34 -3.30 5.06
C LEU A 85 2.63 -4.44 4.09
N VAL A 86 2.22 -4.29 2.84
CA VAL A 86 2.42 -5.25 1.77
C VAL A 86 3.00 -4.54 0.56
N GLU A 87 4.02 -5.16 -0.03
CA GLU A 87 4.69 -4.66 -1.23
C GLU A 87 3.80 -4.82 -2.47
N GLU A 88 4.00 -3.95 -3.46
CA GLU A 88 3.25 -3.94 -4.73
C GLU A 88 3.35 -5.26 -5.48
N ARG A 89 4.50 -5.93 -5.43
CA ARG A 89 4.75 -7.22 -6.10
C ARG A 89 3.89 -8.37 -5.56
N CYS A 90 3.25 -8.17 -4.41
CA CYS A 90 2.32 -9.13 -3.85
C CYS A 90 0.90 -8.99 -4.41
N CYS A 91 0.62 -7.93 -5.18
CA CYS A 91 -0.68 -7.66 -5.77
C CYS A 91 -0.57 -7.64 -7.28
N PHE A 92 -1.04 -8.68 -7.94
CA PHE A 92 -1.10 -8.77 -9.41
C PHE A 92 -2.22 -9.72 -9.84
N THR A 93 -2.48 -9.80 -11.14
CA THR A 93 -3.55 -10.66 -11.68
C THR A 93 -3.13 -12.13 -11.59
N PRO A 94 -3.93 -13.01 -10.95
CA PRO A 94 -3.64 -14.43 -10.90
C PRO A 94 -3.56 -15.06 -12.29
N GLU A 95 -2.51 -15.82 -12.59
CA GLU A 95 -2.27 -16.42 -13.90
C GLU A 95 -3.43 -17.31 -14.37
N TRP A 96 -4.06 -18.05 -13.45
CA TRP A 96 -5.19 -18.91 -13.77
C TRP A 96 -6.48 -18.17 -14.14
N MET A 97 -6.55 -16.86 -13.95
CA MET A 97 -7.66 -16.01 -14.42
C MET A 97 -7.40 -15.40 -15.79
N ILE A 98 -6.17 -15.42 -16.27
CA ILE A 98 -5.77 -14.79 -17.52
C ILE A 98 -6.29 -15.63 -18.67
N SER A 99 -7.22 -15.06 -19.45
CA SER A 99 -7.78 -15.71 -20.63
C SER A 99 -7.02 -15.38 -21.91
N ASP A 100 -6.33 -14.24 -21.92
CA ASP A 100 -5.57 -13.73 -23.06
C ASP A 100 -4.09 -13.61 -22.70
N PRO A 101 -3.23 -14.47 -23.24
CA PRO A 101 -1.78 -14.40 -22.98
C PRO A 101 -1.10 -13.11 -23.48
N GLU A 102 -1.70 -12.44 -24.49
CA GLU A 102 -1.16 -11.18 -25.01
C GLU A 102 -1.42 -10.01 -24.06
N ASN A 103 -2.38 -10.17 -23.13
CA ASN A 103 -2.71 -9.15 -22.14
C ASN A 103 -2.78 -9.72 -20.72
N PRO A 104 -1.62 -10.07 -20.12
CA PRO A 104 -1.55 -10.78 -18.83
C PRO A 104 -2.00 -9.94 -17.62
N PHE A 105 -2.22 -8.65 -17.81
CA PHE A 105 -2.65 -7.76 -16.73
C PHE A 105 -4.15 -7.71 -16.53
N ILE A 106 -4.94 -8.19 -17.52
CA ILE A 106 -6.39 -8.10 -17.53
C ILE A 106 -7.01 -9.50 -17.49
N ALA A 107 -7.89 -9.70 -16.54
CA ALA A 107 -8.63 -10.95 -16.38
C ALA A 107 -10.10 -10.69 -15.99
N ARG A 108 -10.88 -11.76 -15.92
CA ARG A 108 -12.25 -11.73 -15.38
C ARG A 108 -12.43 -12.79 -14.32
N THR A 109 -13.12 -12.42 -13.25
CA THR A 109 -13.56 -13.38 -12.23
C THR A 109 -14.69 -14.25 -12.75
N ASP A 110 -14.96 -15.38 -12.09
CA ASP A 110 -16.11 -16.25 -12.36
C ASP A 110 -17.45 -15.49 -12.26
N THR A 111 -17.49 -14.41 -11.48
CA THR A 111 -18.64 -13.51 -11.33
C THR A 111 -18.73 -12.42 -12.42
N GLY A 112 -17.80 -12.41 -13.37
CA GLY A 112 -17.74 -11.48 -14.49
C GLY A 112 -17.15 -10.11 -14.15
N HIS A 113 -16.60 -9.90 -12.95
CA HIS A 113 -15.88 -8.67 -12.61
C HIS A 113 -14.56 -8.61 -13.36
N LEU A 114 -14.20 -7.41 -13.80
CA LEU A 114 -12.91 -7.13 -14.42
C LEU A 114 -11.83 -7.10 -13.34
N VAL A 115 -10.70 -7.74 -13.60
CA VAL A 115 -9.49 -7.65 -12.78
C VAL A 115 -8.39 -7.03 -13.62
N VAL A 116 -7.86 -5.91 -13.17
CA VAL A 116 -6.77 -5.19 -13.83
C VAL A 116 -5.60 -5.11 -12.86
N ASP A 117 -4.51 -5.78 -13.21
CA ASP A 117 -3.27 -5.81 -12.43
C ASP A 117 -3.50 -6.09 -10.92
N GLY A 118 -4.34 -7.13 -10.65
CA GLY A 118 -4.71 -7.54 -9.29
C GLY A 118 -5.82 -6.73 -8.62
N VAL A 119 -6.32 -5.68 -9.27
CA VAL A 119 -7.42 -4.85 -8.77
C VAL A 119 -8.73 -5.32 -9.38
N GLU A 120 -9.63 -5.87 -8.57
CA GLU A 120 -10.96 -6.28 -9.00
C GLU A 120 -11.92 -5.09 -9.01
N LEU A 121 -12.59 -4.89 -10.14
CA LEU A 121 -13.43 -3.74 -10.40
C LEU A 121 -14.90 -4.13 -10.46
N SER A 122 -15.76 -3.26 -9.95
CA SER A 122 -17.19 -3.33 -10.14
C SER A 122 -17.58 -2.99 -11.59
N LYS A 123 -18.84 -3.15 -11.94
CA LYS A 123 -19.39 -2.69 -13.24
C LYS A 123 -19.23 -1.19 -13.48
N SER A 124 -19.10 -0.41 -12.42
CA SER A 124 -18.85 1.04 -12.46
C SER A 124 -17.35 1.39 -12.37
N LEU A 125 -16.48 0.43 -12.62
CA LEU A 125 -15.01 0.57 -12.60
C LEU A 125 -14.45 1.04 -11.23
N ARG A 126 -15.17 0.82 -10.14
CA ARG A 126 -14.68 1.10 -8.78
C ARG A 126 -13.97 -0.13 -8.23
N PRO A 127 -12.82 0.02 -7.57
CA PRO A 127 -12.17 -1.08 -6.87
C PRO A 127 -13.08 -1.67 -5.79
N ILE A 128 -13.29 -2.99 -5.82
CA ILE A 128 -14.10 -3.74 -4.85
C ILE A 128 -13.30 -4.76 -4.06
N ALA A 129 -12.21 -5.27 -4.64
CA ALA A 129 -11.29 -6.18 -3.98
C ALA A 129 -9.91 -6.10 -4.63
N TYR A 130 -8.94 -6.67 -3.93
CA TYR A 130 -7.57 -6.86 -4.40
C TYR A 130 -7.19 -8.33 -4.29
N TRP A 131 -6.39 -8.80 -5.25
CA TRP A 131 -5.85 -10.16 -5.28
C TRP A 131 -4.39 -10.11 -4.84
N PHE A 132 -4.11 -10.75 -3.72
CA PHE A 132 -2.78 -10.79 -3.13
C PHE A 132 -2.24 -12.21 -3.11
N THR A 133 -0.93 -12.33 -3.32
CA THR A 133 -0.16 -13.50 -2.91
C THR A 133 0.92 -13.06 -1.94
N PHE A 134 1.13 -13.83 -0.88
CA PHE A 134 2.20 -13.57 0.10
C PHE A 134 3.44 -14.40 -0.16
N THR A 135 3.43 -15.18 -1.24
CA THR A 135 4.53 -16.01 -1.74
C THR A 135 4.70 -15.77 -3.24
N PRO A 136 5.06 -14.55 -3.69
CA PRO A 136 5.09 -14.20 -5.11
C PRO A 136 6.01 -15.10 -5.96
N ASP A 137 7.03 -15.67 -5.35
CA ASP A 137 7.98 -16.58 -6.03
C ASP A 137 7.45 -18.03 -6.19
N LYS A 138 6.29 -18.36 -5.59
CA LYS A 138 5.71 -19.71 -5.54
C LYS A 138 4.20 -19.74 -5.74
N CYS A 139 3.64 -18.77 -6.42
CA CYS A 139 2.18 -18.58 -6.55
C CYS A 139 1.55 -19.39 -7.72
N ALA A 140 1.91 -20.68 -7.84
CA ALA A 140 1.47 -21.51 -8.95
C ALA A 140 0.02 -22.02 -8.82
N THR A 141 -0.56 -22.01 -7.63
CA THR A 141 -1.89 -22.58 -7.36
C THR A 141 -2.90 -21.53 -6.90
N LYS A 142 -4.20 -21.83 -7.05
CA LYS A 142 -5.27 -20.94 -6.55
C LYS A 142 -5.20 -20.70 -5.05
N ASP A 143 -4.69 -21.66 -4.29
CA ASP A 143 -4.61 -21.59 -2.83
C ASP A 143 -3.54 -20.59 -2.33
N ASP A 144 -2.60 -20.22 -3.20
CA ASP A 144 -1.58 -19.21 -2.92
C ASP A 144 -2.12 -17.77 -2.98
N TRP A 145 -3.36 -17.62 -3.47
CA TRP A 145 -3.97 -16.32 -3.69
C TRP A 145 -5.10 -16.04 -2.69
N VAL A 146 -5.12 -14.79 -2.23
CA VAL A 146 -6.14 -14.32 -1.30
C VAL A 146 -6.84 -13.10 -1.89
N ARG A 147 -8.15 -13.23 -2.10
CA ARG A 147 -9.01 -12.11 -2.46
C ARG A 147 -9.39 -11.32 -1.22
N ILE A 148 -9.01 -10.05 -1.14
CA ILE A 148 -9.30 -9.18 0.00
C ILE A 148 -10.19 -8.03 -0.47
N PRO A 149 -11.41 -7.87 0.08
CA PRO A 149 -12.31 -6.78 -0.26
C PRO A 149 -11.75 -5.44 0.24
N VAL A 150 -12.07 -4.35 -0.47
CA VAL A 150 -11.66 -3.00 -0.10
C VAL A 150 -12.24 -2.59 1.25
N TYR A 151 -13.52 -2.90 1.48
CA TYR A 151 -14.27 -2.52 2.68
C TYR A 151 -14.86 -3.73 3.37
N ASP A 152 -15.03 -3.63 4.67
CA ASP A 152 -15.82 -4.60 5.44
C ASP A 152 -17.33 -4.33 5.32
N ARG A 153 -18.15 -5.21 5.94
CA ARG A 153 -19.63 -5.08 5.92
C ARG A 153 -20.14 -3.79 6.58
N ARG A 154 -19.33 -3.12 7.38
CA ARG A 154 -19.66 -1.85 8.06
C ARG A 154 -19.16 -0.63 7.30
N GLY A 155 -18.51 -0.81 6.14
CA GLY A 155 -17.94 0.26 5.34
C GLY A 155 -16.56 0.74 5.80
N PHE A 156 -15.91 0.07 6.75
CA PHE A 156 -14.54 0.40 7.14
C PHE A 156 -13.53 -0.22 6.16
N PRO A 157 -12.47 0.50 5.80
CA PRO A 157 -11.48 -0.02 4.86
C PRO A 157 -10.73 -1.23 5.46
N ILE A 158 -10.61 -2.27 4.65
CA ILE A 158 -9.74 -3.44 4.92
C ILE A 158 -8.41 -3.25 4.22
N VAL A 159 -8.43 -2.72 2.99
CA VAL A 159 -7.24 -2.40 2.21
C VAL A 159 -7.17 -0.90 2.01
N LEU A 160 -6.05 -0.29 2.40
CA LEU A 160 -5.67 1.06 2.00
C LEU A 160 -4.62 0.92 0.91
N HIS A 161 -4.90 1.48 -0.25
CA HIS A 161 -4.01 1.50 -1.40
C HIS A 161 -3.51 2.94 -1.59
N ALA A 162 -2.24 3.17 -1.32
CA ALA A 162 -1.57 4.41 -1.67
C ALA A 162 -0.93 4.22 -3.04
N SER A 163 -1.38 4.98 -4.03
CA SER A 163 -0.90 4.90 -5.42
C SER A 163 -0.73 6.28 -6.03
N MET A 164 0.27 6.41 -6.88
CA MET A 164 0.49 7.61 -7.69
C MET A 164 -0.25 7.43 -9.01
N ILE A 165 -1.40 8.08 -9.14
CA ILE A 165 -2.29 7.96 -10.29
C ILE A 165 -2.18 9.25 -11.12
N ASP A 166 -1.71 9.11 -12.35
CA ASP A 166 -1.56 10.21 -13.31
C ASP A 166 -2.65 10.20 -14.38
N ARG A 167 -3.37 9.09 -14.55
CA ARG A 167 -4.39 8.91 -15.58
C ARG A 167 -5.66 8.31 -15.01
N GLY A 168 -6.82 8.68 -15.53
CA GLY A 168 -8.14 8.26 -15.03
C GLY A 168 -8.39 6.74 -15.04
N ASP A 169 -7.82 6.04 -16.01
CA ASP A 169 -8.00 4.58 -16.16
C ASP A 169 -6.84 3.77 -15.56
N GLN A 170 -6.03 4.41 -14.76
CA GLN A 170 -4.90 3.79 -14.06
C GLN A 170 -5.36 3.28 -12.69
N TYR A 171 -5.19 1.99 -12.43
CA TYR A 171 -5.54 1.36 -11.15
C TYR A 171 -4.33 1.05 -10.27
N ARG A 172 -3.12 1.11 -10.84
CA ARG A 172 -1.85 0.91 -10.14
C ARG A 172 -0.95 2.12 -10.34
N GLY A 173 -0.16 2.44 -9.33
CA GLY A 173 0.79 3.54 -9.38
C GLY A 173 2.01 3.24 -10.25
N LEU A 174 2.67 4.30 -10.70
CA LEU A 174 3.97 4.22 -11.35
C LEU A 174 5.07 4.74 -10.42
N PRO A 175 6.25 4.11 -10.40
CA PRO A 175 7.37 4.59 -9.60
C PRO A 175 7.72 6.04 -9.95
N LEU A 176 7.94 6.88 -8.93
CA LEU A 176 8.31 8.29 -9.14
C LEU A 176 9.58 8.43 -9.98
N LEU A 177 10.50 7.49 -9.87
CA LEU A 177 11.78 7.50 -10.59
C LEU A 177 11.69 6.86 -11.99
N SER A 178 10.54 6.33 -12.39
CA SER A 178 10.37 5.66 -13.68
C SER A 178 10.82 6.50 -14.87
N PRO A 179 10.53 7.81 -14.97
CA PRO A 179 10.97 8.63 -16.10
C PRO A 179 12.49 8.87 -16.14
N LEU A 180 13.18 8.66 -15.02
CA LEU A 180 14.61 8.91 -14.89
C LEU A 180 15.48 7.67 -15.14
N ILE A 181 14.89 6.48 -15.26
CA ILE A 181 15.61 5.21 -15.35
C ILE A 181 16.55 5.20 -16.56
N GLU A 182 16.07 5.60 -17.74
CA GLU A 182 16.89 5.67 -18.96
C GLU A 182 18.07 6.61 -18.80
N THR A 183 17.84 7.80 -18.26
CA THR A 183 18.90 8.81 -18.06
C THR A 183 19.95 8.32 -17.07
N LEU A 184 19.52 7.71 -15.97
CA LEU A 184 20.41 7.13 -14.97
C LEU A 184 21.23 5.99 -15.56
N TRP A 185 20.60 5.11 -16.33
CA TRP A 185 21.28 4.00 -17.00
C TRP A 185 22.34 4.49 -17.98
N THR A 186 21.98 5.44 -18.85
CA THR A 186 22.92 6.03 -19.82
C THR A 186 24.10 6.70 -19.13
N THR A 187 23.85 7.45 -18.05
CA THR A 187 24.89 8.09 -17.25
C THR A 187 25.83 7.06 -16.62
N LEU A 188 25.28 5.96 -16.10
CA LEU A 188 26.05 4.88 -15.51
C LEU A 188 26.96 4.20 -16.56
N CYS A 189 26.41 3.88 -17.74
CA CYS A 189 27.16 3.29 -18.84
C CYS A 189 28.30 4.21 -19.32
N TYR A 190 28.05 5.51 -19.41
CA TYR A 190 29.07 6.50 -19.77
C TYR A 190 30.20 6.55 -18.73
N ALA A 191 29.86 6.63 -17.45
CA ALA A 191 30.84 6.62 -16.35
C ALA A 191 31.69 5.33 -16.33
N GLN A 192 31.08 4.18 -16.61
CA GLN A 192 31.81 2.91 -16.75
C GLN A 192 32.76 2.90 -17.93
N ALA A 193 32.35 3.40 -19.10
CA ALA A 193 33.17 3.48 -20.28
C ALA A 193 34.38 4.40 -20.07
N GLU A 194 34.20 5.57 -19.43
CA GLU A 194 35.32 6.46 -19.08
C GLU A 194 36.30 5.79 -18.13
N THR A 195 35.82 5.07 -17.12
CA THR A 195 36.70 4.37 -16.17
C THR A 195 37.50 3.27 -16.86
N GLN A 196 36.90 2.55 -17.81
CA GLN A 196 37.58 1.50 -18.58
C GLN A 196 38.57 2.08 -19.60
N GLY A 197 38.30 3.26 -20.17
CA GLY A 197 39.17 3.94 -21.11
C GLY A 197 40.38 4.64 -20.46
N ALA A 198 40.35 4.82 -19.14
CA ALA A 198 41.40 5.42 -18.33
C ALA A 198 42.39 4.39 -17.74
N LEU A 199 42.17 3.10 -17.93
CA LEU A 199 43.03 1.97 -17.56
C LEU A 199 43.82 1.49 -18.76
#